data_3e7802726266081edbb176e3f0cae4d4
#
_entry.id   3e7802726266081edbb176e3f0cae4d4
#
_cell.length_a   1.000
_cell.length_b   1.000
_cell.length_c   1.000
_cell.angle_alpha   90.00
_cell.angle_beta   90.00
_cell.angle_gamma   90.00
#
_symmetry.space_group_name_H-M   'P 1'
#
loop_
_entity.id
_entity.type
_entity.pdbx_description
1 polymer ?
#
loop_
_entity_poly.entity_id
_entity_poly.type
_entity_poly.pdbx_seq_one_letter_code
_entity_poly.pdbx_strand_id
1 'polypeptide(L)'
;MISRYRMEHPIGSSATPALKNGLRYFRRSLQHAGVAFRVVAFCLFALFIAQANGQGPALQPPPGAKIVNLTRHRGYFNEPSVAINPRDPRQVVVAYQTGARIVYSQDAGGRWRKASGTMPGNYAVSGDVSVAYDNLGHAFLCYIAFDKLGTDEYWGHNATRNGVFVRRSLNGGQTWQRPAVPVIEHPTQPGIPFEDKPYLVADNTHGPYAGNLYVGWTHFTLSQSVILFSRSADDGTTWSKPIRISTQAGLPRDDNGAAEGFSGVVGPDGTLYVVWADGAHVVFTSSWDGGRTFAPSRGIVPIAPPYFHISDVDRTDGFPVISIDPRGGNGAGLLYLTWSDYRNGDVDVFCSTSADRGRTWTPAVRVNSDPIHDGADQFFQWLAVDPVTGAANLVFYDRRDDAENRRAVVVLARSTDHGHTFDNYLWMGEPFDSNNDFIGDYTGIAAYGGRVYGVWTEERPRSSRHQAGSPLHHTVVRLGIADFADAGSSH
;
A
#
# COMPACT_ATOMS: atom_id res chain seq x y z
N MET A 1 -30.80 44.70 3.64
CA MET A 1 -31.11 45.18 4.99
C MET A 1 -30.23 44.42 5.94
N ILE A 2 -29.06 44.95 6.22
CA ILE A 2 -28.60 45.81 7.32
C ILE A 2 -28.96 45.21 8.68
N SER A 3 -27.96 44.74 9.43
CA SER A 3 -27.52 45.36 10.67
C SER A 3 -26.26 44.73 11.23
N ARG A 4 -25.22 45.55 11.35
CA ARG A 4 -23.98 45.35 12.13
C ARG A 4 -24.28 45.46 13.61
N TYR A 5 -23.61 44.70 14.47
CA TYR A 5 -23.32 45.14 15.82
C TYR A 5 -21.84 44.82 16.16
N ARG A 6 -21.15 45.92 16.46
CA ARG A 6 -19.81 46.05 16.99
C ARG A 6 -19.99 46.36 18.48
N MET A 7 -19.25 45.71 19.38
CA MET A 7 -19.04 46.26 20.71
C MET A 7 -17.56 46.10 21.11
N GLU A 8 -17.07 47.20 21.64
CA GLU A 8 -15.70 47.49 22.03
C GLU A 8 -15.41 47.08 23.46
N HIS A 9 -14.10 47.03 23.74
CA HIS A 9 -13.39 46.75 25.02
C HIS A 9 -13.81 47.61 26.23
N PRO A 10 -13.36 47.25 27.46
CA PRO A 10 -12.09 47.86 27.88
C PRO A 10 -11.12 46.96 28.68
N ILE A 11 -9.88 47.45 28.65
CA ILE A 11 -8.63 47.11 29.29
C ILE A 11 -8.69 47.23 30.85
N GLY A 12 -8.06 46.30 31.54
CA GLY A 12 -7.77 46.43 32.95
C GLY A 12 -6.49 45.67 33.34
N SER A 13 -5.42 46.42 33.54
CA SER A 13 -4.09 45.99 34.00
C SER A 13 -4.06 45.73 35.50
N SER A 14 -3.37 44.68 35.93
CA SER A 14 -2.58 44.73 37.20
C SER A 14 -1.55 43.61 37.22
N ALA A 15 -0.30 43.99 37.11
CA ALA A 15 0.85 43.18 37.45
C ALA A 15 1.13 43.28 38.97
N THR A 16 1.47 42.17 39.61
CA THR A 16 2.23 42.17 40.84
C THR A 16 3.25 41.04 40.91
N PRO A 17 4.42 41.24 41.51
CA PRO A 17 5.62 40.46 41.28
C PRO A 17 5.89 39.51 42.46
N ALA A 18 6.14 38.24 42.14
CA ALA A 18 6.72 37.31 43.13
C ALA A 18 7.51 36.19 42.41
N LEU A 19 8.74 36.48 42.04
CA LEU A 19 9.73 35.45 41.74
C LEU A 19 11.16 36.04 41.72
N LYS A 20 11.61 36.49 42.92
CA LYS A 20 13.03 36.74 43.20
C LYS A 20 13.32 36.23 44.59
N ASN A 21 13.54 34.95 44.77
CA ASN A 21 14.29 34.35 45.88
C ASN A 21 14.25 32.82 45.73
N GLY A 22 15.15 32.24 44.95
CA GLY A 22 15.28 30.81 44.74
C GLY A 22 16.61 30.37 44.13
N LEU A 23 17.58 31.27 44.00
CA LEU A 23 18.84 30.99 43.29
C LEU A 23 20.10 31.21 44.13
N ARG A 24 20.13 30.77 45.39
CA ARG A 24 21.35 30.87 46.22
C ARG A 24 21.69 29.65 47.09
N TYR A 25 21.11 28.48 46.90
CA TYR A 25 21.45 27.30 47.72
C TYR A 25 21.81 26.02 46.93
N PHE A 26 22.42 26.12 45.74
CA PHE A 26 22.92 24.93 45.04
C PHE A 26 24.32 25.14 44.42
N ARG A 27 25.27 25.56 45.26
CA ARG A 27 26.68 25.64 44.85
C ARG A 27 27.62 25.11 45.95
N ARG A 28 27.54 23.81 46.28
CA ARG A 28 28.60 23.08 46.98
C ARG A 28 28.17 21.60 47.17
N SER A 29 28.20 20.79 46.13
CA SER A 29 28.52 19.33 46.16
C SER A 29 28.29 18.68 44.79
N LEU A 30 29.16 18.88 43.87
CA LEU A 30 29.24 18.08 42.62
C LEU A 30 30.64 18.23 42.01
N GLN A 31 31.62 17.58 42.63
CA GLN A 31 32.94 17.44 42.03
C GLN A 31 33.41 16.00 41.82
N HIS A 32 32.55 14.96 41.89
CA HIS A 32 32.96 13.59 41.56
C HIS A 32 31.80 12.75 40.94
N ALA A 33 31.19 13.23 39.85
CA ALA A 33 30.32 12.40 38.97
C ALA A 33 30.37 12.96 37.56
N GLY A 34 31.56 13.04 37.00
CA GLY A 34 31.72 13.54 35.66
C GLY A 34 31.86 12.38 34.69
N VAL A 35 31.02 12.30 33.72
CA VAL A 35 30.96 11.74 32.39
C VAL A 35 29.63 11.05 32.14
N ALA A 36 29.14 10.14 33.00
CA ALA A 36 27.85 9.46 32.77
C ALA A 36 26.62 10.44 32.88
N PHE A 37 26.70 11.44 33.71
CA PHE A 37 25.62 12.43 33.88
C PHE A 37 25.51 13.41 32.69
N ARG A 38 26.60 13.65 31.96
CA ARG A 38 26.58 14.54 30.78
C ARG A 38 25.94 13.90 29.57
N VAL A 39 26.06 12.59 29.37
CA VAL A 39 25.44 11.85 28.29
C VAL A 39 23.92 11.71 28.51
N VAL A 40 23.49 11.38 29.74
CA VAL A 40 22.08 11.27 30.08
C VAL A 40 21.40 12.67 30.08
N ALA A 41 22.08 13.73 30.54
CA ALA A 41 21.54 15.08 30.46
C ALA A 41 21.45 15.60 29.01
N PHE A 42 22.38 15.23 28.13
CA PHE A 42 22.34 15.61 26.71
C PHE A 42 21.24 14.84 25.97
N CYS A 43 21.03 13.58 26.28
CA CYS A 43 19.92 12.78 25.73
C CYS A 43 18.56 13.29 26.25
N LEU A 44 18.43 13.62 27.52
CA LEU A 44 17.21 14.20 28.09
C LEU A 44 16.95 15.63 27.59
N PHE A 45 18.00 16.43 27.33
CA PHE A 45 17.86 17.77 26.77
C PHE A 45 17.52 17.73 25.26
N ALA A 46 18.04 16.74 24.51
CA ALA A 46 17.65 16.49 23.12
C ALA A 46 16.21 15.98 23.04
N LEU A 47 15.77 15.13 23.95
CA LEU A 47 14.36 14.70 24.07
C LEU A 47 13.43 15.87 24.45
N PHE A 48 13.88 16.79 25.32
CA PHE A 48 13.09 17.96 25.73
C PHE A 48 12.98 19.02 24.62
N ILE A 49 14.01 19.18 23.76
CA ILE A 49 13.97 20.08 22.62
C ILE A 49 13.12 19.46 21.47
N ALA A 50 13.14 18.15 21.29
CA ALA A 50 12.27 17.45 20.32
C ALA A 50 10.78 17.56 20.70
N GLN A 51 10.45 17.48 21.98
CA GLN A 51 9.09 17.74 22.50
C GLN A 51 8.63 19.21 22.37
N ALA A 52 9.58 20.17 22.38
CA ALA A 52 9.25 21.59 22.25
C ALA A 52 8.94 22.03 20.79
N ASN A 53 9.34 21.23 19.81
CA ASN A 53 9.11 21.52 18.39
C ASN A 53 8.02 20.64 17.73
N GLY A 54 7.31 19.79 18.50
CA GLY A 54 6.26 18.94 17.95
C GLY A 54 6.74 17.85 16.96
N GLN A 55 8.04 17.74 16.71
CA GLN A 55 8.61 16.72 15.84
C GLN A 55 8.95 15.47 16.66
N GLY A 56 8.43 14.33 16.23
CA GLY A 56 8.82 13.02 16.76
C GLY A 56 10.32 12.74 16.52
N PRO A 57 10.89 11.69 17.13
CA PRO A 57 12.27 11.31 16.87
C PRO A 57 12.48 11.00 15.38
N ALA A 58 13.57 11.51 14.79
CA ALA A 58 13.90 11.26 13.40
C ALA A 58 13.99 9.75 13.12
N LEU A 59 13.27 9.29 12.09
CA LEU A 59 13.26 7.88 11.70
C LEU A 59 14.65 7.44 11.22
N GLN A 60 15.03 6.22 11.58
CA GLN A 60 16.26 5.61 11.13
C GLN A 60 15.98 4.69 9.92
N PRO A 61 16.95 4.47 9.03
CA PRO A 61 16.81 3.47 7.97
C PRO A 61 16.59 2.06 8.56
N PRO A 62 15.83 1.19 7.89
CA PRO A 62 15.70 -0.19 8.33
C PRO A 62 17.04 -0.95 8.19
N PRO A 63 17.24 -2.04 8.93
CA PRO A 63 18.43 -2.87 8.81
C PRO A 63 18.69 -3.31 7.36
N GLY A 64 19.94 -3.25 6.91
CA GLY A 64 20.32 -3.65 5.56
C GLY A 64 19.71 -2.80 4.43
N ALA A 65 19.25 -1.59 4.72
CA ALA A 65 18.55 -0.73 3.77
C ALA A 65 19.32 -0.53 2.46
N LYS A 66 18.63 -0.77 1.34
CA LYS A 66 19.10 -0.47 0.00
C LYS A 66 17.96 0.09 -0.82
N ILE A 67 18.26 1.06 -1.70
CA ILE A 67 17.29 1.59 -2.67
C ILE A 67 17.79 1.34 -4.08
N VAL A 68 16.90 0.79 -4.91
CA VAL A 68 17.17 0.46 -6.31
C VAL A 68 16.21 1.24 -7.20
N ASN A 69 16.74 1.91 -8.21
CA ASN A 69 15.92 2.48 -9.28
C ASN A 69 15.65 1.41 -10.35
N LEU A 70 14.41 0.98 -10.47
CA LEU A 70 14.01 -0.06 -11.43
C LEU A 70 13.77 0.49 -12.83
N THR A 71 13.43 1.78 -12.96
CA THR A 71 13.12 2.43 -14.23
C THR A 71 14.24 3.40 -14.62
N ARG A 72 15.07 3.01 -15.58
CA ARG A 72 16.25 3.79 -16.01
C ARG A 72 15.98 4.77 -17.16
N HIS A 73 14.82 4.67 -17.80
CA HIS A 73 14.43 5.50 -18.94
C HIS A 73 13.37 6.51 -18.55
N ARG A 74 13.24 7.58 -19.31
CA ARG A 74 12.11 8.50 -19.19
C ARG A 74 10.82 7.76 -19.54
N GLY A 75 9.78 7.95 -18.76
CA GLY A 75 8.49 7.35 -18.97
C GLY A 75 7.54 7.68 -17.83
N TYR A 76 6.31 7.25 -17.99
CA TYR A 76 5.26 7.35 -17.02
C TYR A 76 5.08 5.95 -16.42
N PHE A 77 5.65 5.73 -15.25
CA PHE A 77 5.68 4.43 -14.59
C PHE A 77 5.12 4.57 -13.18
N ASN A 78 4.10 3.81 -12.86
CA ASN A 78 3.44 3.85 -11.56
C ASN A 78 2.85 2.48 -11.20
N GLU A 79 2.13 2.41 -10.08
CA GLU A 79 1.36 1.26 -9.61
C GLU A 79 2.15 -0.04 -9.58
N PRO A 80 3.23 -0.08 -8.82
CA PRO A 80 4.08 -1.25 -8.79
C PRO A 80 3.52 -2.35 -7.88
N SER A 81 3.80 -3.61 -8.26
CA SER A 81 3.53 -4.81 -7.47
C SER A 81 4.78 -5.67 -7.36
N VAL A 82 4.99 -6.34 -6.22
CA VAL A 82 6.17 -7.16 -5.95
C VAL A 82 5.78 -8.51 -5.36
N ALA A 83 6.48 -9.58 -5.77
CA ALA A 83 6.31 -10.92 -5.19
C ALA A 83 7.65 -11.65 -5.05
N ILE A 84 7.75 -12.48 -4.01
CA ILE A 84 8.89 -13.34 -3.70
C ILE A 84 8.48 -14.79 -3.95
N ASN A 85 9.36 -15.57 -4.58
CA ASN A 85 9.14 -16.99 -4.78
C ASN A 85 9.27 -17.73 -3.43
N PRO A 86 8.22 -18.39 -2.91
CA PRO A 86 8.30 -19.09 -1.63
C PRO A 86 9.22 -20.32 -1.65
N ARG A 87 9.52 -20.86 -2.83
CA ARG A 87 10.44 -22.00 -2.99
C ARG A 87 11.90 -21.60 -3.13
N ASP A 88 12.16 -20.43 -3.70
CA ASP A 88 13.51 -19.86 -3.81
C ASP A 88 13.42 -18.33 -3.57
N PRO A 89 13.51 -17.87 -2.30
CA PRO A 89 13.38 -16.47 -1.95
C PRO A 89 14.40 -15.52 -2.59
N ARG A 90 15.41 -16.08 -3.31
CA ARG A 90 16.32 -15.28 -4.14
C ARG A 90 15.63 -14.75 -5.41
N GLN A 91 14.53 -15.40 -5.82
CA GLN A 91 13.75 -15.01 -6.98
C GLN A 91 12.68 -14.01 -6.57
N VAL A 92 12.76 -12.81 -7.11
CA VAL A 92 11.84 -11.72 -6.87
C VAL A 92 11.41 -11.12 -8.19
N VAL A 93 10.12 -10.86 -8.36
CA VAL A 93 9.57 -10.13 -9.51
C VAL A 93 8.93 -8.84 -9.05
N VAL A 94 9.09 -7.79 -9.85
CA VAL A 94 8.39 -6.51 -9.70
C VAL A 94 7.74 -6.18 -11.04
N ALA A 95 6.44 -5.95 -11.02
CA ALA A 95 5.70 -5.42 -12.15
C ALA A 95 5.38 -3.94 -11.92
N TYR A 96 5.15 -3.19 -13.01
CA TYR A 96 4.69 -1.81 -12.96
C TYR A 96 3.97 -1.42 -14.26
N GLN A 97 3.04 -0.47 -14.16
CA GLN A 97 2.43 0.22 -15.28
C GLN A 97 3.52 1.03 -15.99
N THR A 98 3.57 1.33 -17.15
CA THR A 98 2.88 1.30 -18.40
C THR A 98 3.32 0.08 -19.23
N GLY A 99 2.37 -0.64 -19.76
CA GLY A 99 2.68 -1.75 -20.66
C GLY A 99 2.97 -3.07 -19.95
N ALA A 100 2.45 -3.27 -18.72
CA ALA A 100 2.58 -4.49 -17.90
C ALA A 100 4.03 -4.99 -17.85
N ARG A 101 4.96 -4.10 -17.49
CA ARG A 101 6.40 -4.37 -17.50
C ARG A 101 6.83 -5.12 -16.27
N ILE A 102 7.83 -5.99 -16.42
CA ILE A 102 8.42 -6.71 -15.31
C ILE A 102 9.95 -6.56 -15.32
N VAL A 103 10.49 -6.41 -14.13
CA VAL A 103 11.88 -6.69 -13.80
C VAL A 103 11.96 -7.82 -12.80
N TYR A 104 13.03 -8.60 -12.85
CA TYR A 104 13.23 -9.76 -11.96
C TYR A 104 14.64 -9.80 -11.41
N SER A 105 14.78 -10.42 -10.25
CA SER A 105 16.06 -10.80 -9.63
C SER A 105 16.09 -12.30 -9.39
N GLN A 106 17.29 -12.91 -9.47
CA GLN A 106 17.58 -14.32 -9.17
C GLN A 106 18.57 -14.46 -8.01
N ASP A 107 18.95 -13.33 -7.40
CA ASP A 107 19.99 -13.23 -6.37
C ASP A 107 19.57 -12.34 -5.19
N ALA A 108 18.31 -12.45 -4.80
CA ALA A 108 17.72 -11.70 -3.68
C ALA A 108 17.88 -10.18 -3.79
N GLY A 109 17.68 -9.63 -4.99
CA GLY A 109 17.75 -8.18 -5.24
C GLY A 109 19.15 -7.64 -5.49
N GLY A 110 20.18 -8.51 -5.59
CA GLY A 110 21.54 -8.09 -5.93
C GLY A 110 21.65 -7.50 -7.34
N ARG A 111 20.95 -8.11 -8.29
CA ARG A 111 20.87 -7.65 -9.70
C ARG A 111 19.44 -7.73 -10.21
N TRP A 112 19.05 -6.71 -10.98
CA TRP A 112 17.74 -6.61 -11.62
C TRP A 112 17.86 -6.62 -13.14
N ARG A 113 17.01 -7.43 -13.80
CA ARG A 113 16.96 -7.59 -15.25
C ARG A 113 15.52 -7.42 -15.73
N LYS A 114 15.35 -6.91 -16.96
CA LYS A 114 14.05 -6.82 -17.60
C LYS A 114 13.61 -8.18 -18.09
N ALA A 115 12.37 -8.53 -17.83
CA ALA A 115 11.73 -9.73 -18.38
C ALA A 115 11.36 -9.52 -19.85
N SER A 116 11.11 -10.63 -20.56
CA SER A 116 10.61 -10.63 -21.93
C SER A 116 9.22 -11.25 -22.01
N GLY A 117 8.43 -10.81 -22.99
CA GLY A 117 7.11 -11.38 -23.24
C GLY A 117 5.99 -10.85 -22.36
N THR A 118 6.20 -9.75 -21.63
CA THR A 118 5.21 -9.18 -20.71
C THR A 118 4.23 -8.23 -21.38
N MET A 119 4.60 -7.60 -22.49
CA MET A 119 3.75 -6.63 -23.20
C MET A 119 2.45 -7.28 -23.68
N PRO A 120 1.29 -6.62 -23.52
CA PRO A 120 0.03 -7.09 -24.10
C PRO A 120 0.13 -7.12 -25.61
N GLY A 121 -0.53 -8.11 -26.24
CA GLY A 121 -0.44 -8.34 -27.67
C GLY A 121 -1.19 -7.29 -28.50
N ASN A 122 -2.51 -7.37 -28.54
CA ASN A 122 -3.37 -6.59 -29.44
C ASN A 122 -4.00 -5.36 -28.77
N TYR A 123 -3.43 -4.89 -27.67
CA TYR A 123 -3.92 -3.75 -26.89
C TYR A 123 -2.91 -2.62 -26.89
N ALA A 124 -3.38 -1.39 -26.97
CA ALA A 124 -2.52 -0.21 -26.99
C ALA A 124 -2.10 0.23 -25.57
N VAL A 125 -2.94 -0.02 -24.58
CA VAL A 125 -2.75 0.38 -23.18
C VAL A 125 -2.87 -0.82 -22.26
N SER A 126 -2.09 -0.82 -21.19
CA SER A 126 -2.25 -1.77 -20.08
C SER A 126 -1.80 -1.12 -18.78
N GLY A 127 -2.46 -1.49 -17.70
CA GLY A 127 -2.23 -0.95 -16.35
C GLY A 127 -2.53 -1.96 -15.25
N ASP A 128 -2.57 -1.48 -14.03
CA ASP A 128 -3.04 -2.16 -12.82
C ASP A 128 -2.46 -3.55 -12.66
N VAL A 129 -1.16 -3.59 -12.54
CA VAL A 129 -0.44 -4.86 -12.48
C VAL A 129 -0.48 -5.47 -11.09
N SER A 130 -0.70 -6.79 -11.03
CA SER A 130 -0.55 -7.59 -9.81
C SER A 130 0.29 -8.81 -10.10
N VAL A 131 1.28 -9.11 -9.24
CA VAL A 131 2.15 -10.28 -9.37
C VAL A 131 2.03 -11.19 -8.16
N ALA A 132 2.09 -12.50 -8.40
CA ALA A 132 2.14 -13.52 -7.37
C ALA A 132 3.04 -14.67 -7.79
N TYR A 133 3.54 -15.43 -6.81
CA TYR A 133 4.11 -16.77 -7.03
C TYR A 133 3.20 -17.80 -6.40
N ASP A 134 3.11 -18.97 -7.04
CA ASP A 134 2.52 -20.16 -6.43
C ASP A 134 3.55 -20.94 -5.59
N ASN A 135 3.07 -22.00 -4.94
CA ASN A 135 3.90 -22.90 -4.15
C ASN A 135 4.75 -23.86 -5.01
N LEU A 136 4.65 -23.83 -6.33
CA LEU A 136 5.53 -24.54 -7.26
C LEU A 136 6.69 -23.66 -7.75
N GLY A 137 6.65 -22.36 -7.49
CA GLY A 137 7.63 -21.36 -7.92
C GLY A 137 7.31 -20.78 -9.31
N HIS A 138 6.10 -20.97 -9.82
CA HIS A 138 5.63 -20.28 -11.00
C HIS A 138 5.25 -18.85 -10.65
N ALA A 139 5.66 -17.89 -11.47
CA ALA A 139 5.25 -16.51 -11.33
C ALA A 139 4.05 -16.19 -12.23
N PHE A 140 3.12 -15.40 -11.72
CA PHE A 140 1.94 -14.94 -12.45
C PHE A 140 1.89 -13.42 -12.48
N LEU A 141 1.51 -12.87 -13.61
CA LEU A 141 1.25 -11.45 -13.85
C LEU A 141 -0.20 -11.28 -14.27
N CYS A 142 -0.99 -10.58 -13.46
CA CYS A 142 -2.33 -10.13 -13.79
C CYS A 142 -2.28 -8.64 -14.16
N TYR A 143 -3.10 -8.19 -15.11
CA TYR A 143 -3.16 -6.80 -15.55
C TYR A 143 -4.45 -6.51 -16.32
N ILE A 144 -4.84 -5.24 -16.38
CA ILE A 144 -5.86 -4.77 -17.34
C ILE A 144 -5.20 -4.41 -18.67
N ALA A 145 -5.96 -4.57 -19.75
CA ALA A 145 -5.58 -4.03 -21.06
C ALA A 145 -6.80 -3.52 -21.83
N PHE A 146 -6.61 -2.42 -22.57
CA PHE A 146 -7.66 -1.78 -23.35
C PHE A 146 -7.11 -1.14 -24.62
N ASP A 147 -8.00 -0.83 -25.57
CA ASP A 147 -7.61 -0.40 -26.91
C ASP A 147 -7.19 1.07 -26.99
N LYS A 148 -7.72 1.94 -26.13
CA LYS A 148 -7.38 3.36 -26.07
C LYS A 148 -7.73 3.98 -24.73
N LEU A 149 -7.02 5.03 -24.36
CA LEU A 149 -7.35 5.91 -23.23
C LEU A 149 -8.59 6.74 -23.53
N GLY A 150 -9.40 6.98 -22.50
CA GLY A 150 -10.50 7.92 -22.49
C GLY A 150 -10.09 9.32 -22.08
N THR A 151 -10.98 10.01 -21.37
CA THR A 151 -10.73 11.30 -20.73
C THR A 151 -10.28 11.09 -19.28
N ASP A 152 -9.75 12.15 -18.65
CA ASP A 152 -9.23 12.08 -17.28
C ASP A 152 -10.28 11.63 -16.25
N GLU A 153 -11.56 12.01 -16.41
CA GLU A 153 -12.63 11.58 -15.50
C GLU A 153 -13.25 10.21 -15.84
N TYR A 154 -13.09 9.76 -17.09
CA TYR A 154 -13.68 8.52 -17.62
C TYR A 154 -12.70 7.80 -18.54
N TRP A 155 -11.46 7.66 -18.11
CA TRP A 155 -10.35 7.15 -18.91
C TRP A 155 -10.61 5.77 -19.52
N GLY A 156 -11.35 4.91 -18.84
CA GLY A 156 -11.75 3.59 -19.33
C GLY A 156 -13.04 3.56 -20.16
N HIS A 157 -13.96 4.52 -19.99
CA HIS A 157 -15.27 4.49 -20.62
C HIS A 157 -15.27 4.71 -22.13
N ASN A 158 -14.19 5.25 -22.69
CA ASN A 158 -14.03 5.39 -24.14
C ASN A 158 -13.34 4.19 -24.80
N ALA A 159 -12.89 3.22 -24.02
CA ALA A 159 -12.40 1.97 -24.56
C ALA A 159 -13.53 1.24 -25.28
N THR A 160 -13.26 0.71 -26.47
CA THR A 160 -14.20 -0.11 -27.22
C THR A 160 -13.92 -1.61 -27.05
N ARG A 161 -12.79 -1.93 -26.44
CA ARG A 161 -12.34 -3.27 -26.09
C ARG A 161 -11.44 -3.21 -24.83
N ASN A 162 -11.73 -4.02 -23.84
CA ASN A 162 -10.91 -4.16 -22.65
C ASN A 162 -11.05 -5.53 -22.00
N GLY A 163 -10.23 -5.82 -21.00
CA GLY A 163 -10.32 -7.03 -20.21
C GLY A 163 -9.23 -7.16 -19.17
N VAL A 164 -9.34 -8.21 -18.36
CA VAL A 164 -8.35 -8.65 -17.36
C VAL A 164 -7.64 -9.89 -17.92
N PHE A 165 -6.32 -9.88 -17.86
CA PHE A 165 -5.47 -10.91 -18.44
C PHE A 165 -4.45 -11.44 -17.44
N VAL A 166 -4.10 -12.73 -17.58
CA VAL A 166 -3.04 -13.36 -16.79
C VAL A 166 -1.98 -13.98 -17.69
N ARG A 167 -0.71 -13.87 -17.30
CA ARG A 167 0.43 -14.58 -17.88
C ARG A 167 1.18 -15.34 -16.82
N ARG A 168 1.78 -16.45 -17.23
CA ARG A 168 2.59 -17.31 -16.37
C ARG A 168 4.06 -17.32 -16.81
N SER A 169 4.96 -17.42 -15.83
CA SER A 169 6.39 -17.68 -16.02
C SER A 169 6.81 -18.91 -15.23
N LEU A 170 7.51 -19.85 -15.89
CA LEU A 170 8.02 -21.09 -15.28
C LEU A 170 9.50 -21.01 -14.89
N ASN A 171 10.14 -19.84 -15.06
CA ASN A 171 11.59 -19.65 -14.85
C ASN A 171 11.91 -18.43 -13.99
N GLY A 172 11.10 -18.20 -12.95
CA GLY A 172 11.33 -17.14 -11.96
C GLY A 172 11.19 -15.73 -12.53
N GLY A 173 10.26 -15.52 -13.46
CA GLY A 173 9.95 -14.19 -14.02
C GLY A 173 10.79 -13.77 -15.22
N GLN A 174 11.69 -14.63 -15.74
CA GLN A 174 12.58 -14.27 -16.86
C GLN A 174 11.85 -14.15 -18.19
N THR A 175 10.99 -15.14 -18.49
CA THR A 175 10.13 -15.17 -19.68
C THR A 175 8.69 -15.50 -19.32
N TRP A 176 7.76 -14.99 -20.10
CA TRP A 176 6.33 -15.06 -19.83
C TRP A 176 5.56 -15.69 -21.00
N GLN A 177 4.60 -16.53 -20.66
CA GLN A 177 3.74 -17.23 -21.61
C GLN A 177 3.06 -16.26 -22.59
N ARG A 178 2.93 -16.70 -23.84
CA ARG A 178 2.20 -16.00 -24.91
C ARG A 178 1.25 -16.97 -25.60
N PRO A 179 0.04 -16.56 -25.97
CA PRO A 179 -0.61 -15.29 -25.61
C PRO A 179 -0.92 -15.17 -24.13
N ALA A 180 -1.39 -14.02 -23.67
CA ALA A 180 -2.00 -13.89 -22.35
C ALA A 180 -3.34 -14.64 -22.32
N VAL A 181 -3.70 -15.16 -21.14
CA VAL A 181 -4.98 -15.84 -20.93
C VAL A 181 -5.99 -14.81 -20.42
N PRO A 182 -7.13 -14.59 -21.09
CA PRO A 182 -8.17 -13.71 -20.57
C PRO A 182 -8.87 -14.34 -19.36
N VAL A 183 -8.97 -13.57 -18.27
CA VAL A 183 -9.89 -13.85 -17.16
C VAL A 183 -11.30 -13.43 -17.56
N ILE A 184 -11.39 -12.24 -18.17
CA ILE A 184 -12.55 -11.70 -18.87
C ILE A 184 -12.05 -10.80 -20.00
N GLU A 185 -12.76 -10.80 -21.13
CA GLU A 185 -12.48 -9.94 -22.26
C GLU A 185 -13.79 -9.47 -22.90
N HIS A 186 -13.90 -8.17 -23.14
CA HIS A 186 -15.01 -7.55 -23.85
C HIS A 186 -14.60 -7.31 -25.31
N PRO A 187 -15.36 -7.85 -26.27
CA PRO A 187 -15.11 -7.61 -27.68
C PRO A 187 -15.41 -6.14 -28.05
N THR A 188 -14.86 -5.71 -29.18
CA THR A 188 -15.04 -4.34 -29.65
C THR A 188 -16.51 -3.98 -29.90
N GLN A 189 -17.05 -3.11 -29.04
CA GLN A 189 -18.37 -2.49 -29.18
C GLN A 189 -18.47 -1.24 -28.31
N PRO A 190 -19.34 -0.27 -28.63
CA PRO A 190 -19.58 0.88 -27.76
C PRO A 190 -20.31 0.49 -26.47
N GLY A 191 -20.05 1.25 -25.39
CA GLY A 191 -20.80 1.13 -24.14
C GLY A 191 -20.56 -0.19 -23.38
N ILE A 192 -19.43 -0.82 -23.61
CA ILE A 192 -19.02 -1.99 -22.82
C ILE A 192 -18.71 -1.59 -21.38
N PRO A 193 -18.82 -2.51 -20.41
CA PRO A 193 -18.27 -2.33 -19.10
C PRO A 193 -16.75 -2.13 -19.16
N PHE A 194 -16.20 -1.47 -18.15
CA PHE A 194 -14.75 -1.35 -17.97
C PHE A 194 -14.31 -2.18 -16.77
N GLU A 195 -13.29 -3.00 -16.96
CA GLU A 195 -12.70 -3.84 -15.92
C GLU A 195 -11.44 -3.17 -15.38
N ASP A 196 -11.34 -3.02 -14.06
CA ASP A 196 -10.32 -2.22 -13.41
C ASP A 196 -9.76 -2.85 -12.15
N LYS A 197 -8.59 -2.43 -11.72
CA LYS A 197 -7.96 -2.76 -10.44
C LYS A 197 -7.95 -4.25 -10.10
N PRO A 198 -7.45 -5.15 -10.96
CA PRO A 198 -7.39 -6.56 -10.66
C PRO A 198 -6.29 -6.87 -9.65
N TYR A 199 -6.58 -7.75 -8.72
CA TYR A 199 -5.60 -8.28 -7.79
C TYR A 199 -5.56 -9.80 -7.83
N LEU A 200 -4.35 -10.36 -7.91
CA LEU A 200 -4.09 -11.80 -8.05
C LEU A 200 -3.65 -12.40 -6.71
N VAL A 201 -4.30 -13.49 -6.34
CA VAL A 201 -3.99 -14.27 -5.14
C VAL A 201 -3.66 -15.70 -5.56
N ALA A 202 -2.56 -16.25 -5.05
CA ALA A 202 -2.22 -17.66 -5.19
C ALA A 202 -2.47 -18.40 -3.87
N ASP A 203 -3.10 -19.56 -3.94
CA ASP A 203 -3.26 -20.45 -2.80
C ASP A 203 -1.95 -21.24 -2.56
N ASN A 204 -1.10 -20.67 -1.72
CA ASN A 204 0.19 -21.26 -1.33
C ASN A 204 0.09 -22.15 -0.08
N THR A 205 -1.12 -22.53 0.31
CA THR A 205 -1.36 -23.43 1.44
C THR A 205 -1.15 -24.90 1.09
N HIS A 206 -1.37 -25.77 2.04
CA HIS A 206 -1.46 -27.22 1.85
C HIS A 206 -2.91 -27.71 1.92
N GLY A 207 -3.87 -26.78 1.83
CA GLY A 207 -5.30 -27.05 1.90
C GLY A 207 -5.86 -27.74 0.64
N PRO A 208 -7.18 -27.97 0.61
CA PRO A 208 -7.82 -28.71 -0.49
C PRO A 208 -7.82 -27.96 -1.82
N TYR A 209 -7.49 -26.67 -1.82
CA TYR A 209 -7.46 -25.81 -3.00
C TYR A 209 -6.06 -25.29 -3.31
N ALA A 210 -5.03 -25.90 -2.70
CA ALA A 210 -3.62 -25.57 -2.92
C ALA A 210 -3.29 -25.52 -4.42
N GLY A 211 -2.62 -24.44 -4.85
CA GLY A 211 -2.29 -24.19 -6.26
C GLY A 211 -3.40 -23.48 -7.06
N ASN A 212 -4.59 -23.25 -6.47
CA ASN A 212 -5.58 -22.41 -7.12
C ASN A 212 -5.09 -20.96 -7.21
N LEU A 213 -5.52 -20.30 -8.29
CA LEU A 213 -5.34 -18.86 -8.47
C LEU A 213 -6.69 -18.17 -8.43
N TYR A 214 -6.72 -16.97 -7.85
CA TYR A 214 -7.90 -16.16 -7.69
C TYR A 214 -7.62 -14.75 -8.19
N VAL A 215 -8.56 -14.19 -8.96
CA VAL A 215 -8.52 -12.78 -9.39
C VAL A 215 -9.84 -12.15 -9.02
N GLY A 216 -9.76 -11.03 -8.30
CA GLY A 216 -10.90 -10.14 -8.09
C GLY A 216 -10.59 -8.78 -8.69
N TRP A 217 -11.60 -8.07 -9.15
CA TRP A 217 -11.45 -6.78 -9.81
C TRP A 217 -12.73 -5.94 -9.71
N THR A 218 -12.62 -4.67 -10.01
CA THR A 218 -13.75 -3.75 -10.13
C THR A 218 -14.33 -3.80 -11.52
N HIS A 219 -15.62 -3.97 -11.59
CA HIS A 219 -16.41 -3.94 -12.83
C HIS A 219 -17.26 -2.67 -12.86
N PHE A 220 -16.88 -1.73 -13.71
CA PHE A 220 -17.58 -0.47 -13.91
C PHE A 220 -18.60 -0.56 -15.04
N THR A 221 -19.82 -0.11 -14.77
CA THR A 221 -20.84 0.17 -15.77
C THR A 221 -21.18 1.65 -15.74
N LEU A 222 -22.04 2.13 -16.63
CA LEU A 222 -22.50 3.52 -16.60
C LEU A 222 -23.33 3.90 -15.36
N SER A 223 -23.74 2.93 -14.56
CA SER A 223 -24.63 3.14 -13.40
C SER A 223 -24.07 2.69 -12.06
N GLN A 224 -23.02 1.86 -12.04
CA GLN A 224 -22.50 1.29 -10.80
C GLN A 224 -21.12 0.68 -10.99
N SER A 225 -20.42 0.48 -9.86
CA SER A 225 -19.28 -0.41 -9.72
C SER A 225 -19.62 -1.62 -8.83
N VAL A 226 -19.05 -2.77 -9.13
CA VAL A 226 -19.21 -4.00 -8.33
C VAL A 226 -17.90 -4.80 -8.35
N ILE A 227 -17.67 -5.62 -7.32
CA ILE A 227 -16.54 -6.55 -7.34
C ILE A 227 -16.94 -7.85 -8.03
N LEU A 228 -16.22 -8.16 -9.11
CA LEU A 228 -16.24 -9.46 -9.76
C LEU A 228 -15.05 -10.31 -9.33
N PHE A 229 -15.22 -11.61 -9.48
CA PHE A 229 -14.24 -12.60 -9.06
C PHE A 229 -14.22 -13.79 -10.02
N SER A 230 -13.03 -14.33 -10.28
CA SER A 230 -12.82 -15.55 -11.05
C SER A 230 -11.70 -16.38 -10.42
N ARG A 231 -11.70 -17.69 -10.68
CA ARG A 231 -10.70 -18.63 -10.18
C ARG A 231 -10.18 -19.53 -11.30
N SER A 232 -8.95 -19.96 -11.14
CA SER A 232 -8.31 -21.01 -11.95
C SER A 232 -7.85 -22.14 -11.02
N ALA A 233 -8.03 -23.39 -11.46
CA ALA A 233 -7.56 -24.59 -10.76
C ALA A 233 -6.59 -25.40 -11.61
N ASP A 234 -6.06 -24.80 -12.69
CA ASP A 234 -5.20 -25.40 -13.68
C ASP A 234 -4.02 -24.51 -14.08
N ASP A 235 -3.45 -23.84 -13.05
CA ASP A 235 -2.22 -23.08 -13.18
C ASP A 235 -2.37 -21.87 -14.12
N GLY A 236 -3.55 -21.22 -14.08
CA GLY A 236 -3.88 -20.05 -14.89
C GLY A 236 -4.17 -20.36 -16.37
N THR A 237 -4.35 -21.61 -16.73
CA THR A 237 -4.62 -22.03 -18.12
C THR A 237 -6.07 -21.72 -18.52
N THR A 238 -7.02 -21.93 -17.61
CA THR A 238 -8.42 -21.55 -17.79
C THR A 238 -8.97 -20.85 -16.55
N TRP A 239 -10.02 -20.05 -16.75
CA TRP A 239 -10.67 -19.28 -15.69
C TRP A 239 -12.17 -19.57 -15.64
N SER A 240 -12.73 -19.59 -14.45
CA SER A 240 -14.17 -19.71 -14.27
C SER A 240 -14.91 -18.49 -14.82
N LYS A 241 -16.19 -18.65 -15.12
CA LYS A 241 -17.04 -17.47 -15.40
C LYS A 241 -16.99 -16.54 -14.18
N PRO A 242 -16.91 -15.22 -14.41
CA PRO A 242 -16.97 -14.25 -13.33
C PRO A 242 -18.24 -14.36 -12.49
N ILE A 243 -18.11 -14.21 -11.18
CA ILE A 243 -19.22 -14.08 -10.25
C ILE A 243 -19.11 -12.75 -9.50
N ARG A 244 -20.23 -12.10 -9.26
CA ARG A 244 -20.29 -10.92 -8.38
C ARG A 244 -20.20 -11.37 -6.94
N ILE A 245 -19.28 -10.76 -6.15
CA ILE A 245 -19.09 -11.03 -4.73
C ILE A 245 -19.48 -9.86 -3.83
N SER A 246 -19.62 -8.65 -4.38
CA SER A 246 -20.12 -7.48 -3.64
C SER A 246 -21.66 -7.54 -3.54
N THR A 247 -22.19 -7.51 -2.32
CA THR A 247 -23.65 -7.46 -2.09
C THR A 247 -24.22 -6.10 -2.49
N GLN A 248 -23.50 -5.03 -2.17
CA GLN A 248 -23.85 -3.67 -2.55
C GLN A 248 -23.07 -3.25 -3.81
N ALA A 249 -23.55 -2.24 -4.50
CA ALA A 249 -22.85 -1.59 -5.59
C ALA A 249 -22.33 -0.22 -5.13
N GLY A 250 -21.20 0.19 -5.67
CA GLY A 250 -20.64 1.53 -5.52
C GLY A 250 -21.00 2.46 -6.68
N LEU A 251 -20.47 3.66 -6.64
CA LEU A 251 -20.64 4.67 -7.69
C LEU A 251 -19.96 4.23 -9.01
N PRO A 252 -20.45 4.69 -10.16
CA PRO A 252 -19.96 4.28 -11.47
C PRO A 252 -18.73 5.07 -11.94
N ARG A 253 -17.83 5.42 -11.03
CA ARG A 253 -16.62 6.19 -11.32
C ARG A 253 -15.44 5.66 -10.52
N ASP A 254 -14.27 5.75 -11.08
CA ASP A 254 -13.01 5.43 -10.46
C ASP A 254 -12.57 6.58 -9.54
N ASP A 255 -13.15 6.62 -8.35
CA ASP A 255 -12.93 7.60 -7.30
C ASP A 255 -13.69 7.17 -6.04
N ASN A 256 -13.56 7.92 -4.97
CA ASN A 256 -14.29 7.73 -3.71
C ASN A 256 -15.76 7.37 -3.93
N GLY A 257 -16.19 6.27 -3.33
CA GLY A 257 -17.54 5.74 -3.43
C GLY A 257 -17.72 4.61 -4.43
N ALA A 258 -16.72 4.25 -5.19
CA ALA A 258 -16.71 3.00 -5.94
C ALA A 258 -16.65 1.79 -4.99
N ALA A 259 -17.19 0.66 -5.43
CA ALA A 259 -16.85 -0.63 -4.84
C ALA A 259 -15.54 -1.10 -5.48
N GLU A 260 -14.40 -0.87 -4.80
CA GLU A 260 -13.09 -0.98 -5.42
C GLU A 260 -11.98 -1.39 -4.47
N GLY A 261 -10.79 -1.75 -5.01
CA GLY A 261 -9.62 -2.12 -4.22
C GLY A 261 -9.69 -3.54 -3.66
N PHE A 262 -10.09 -4.52 -4.49
CA PHE A 262 -10.05 -5.93 -4.10
C PHE A 262 -8.67 -6.32 -3.60
N SER A 263 -8.60 -6.86 -2.38
CA SER A 263 -7.42 -7.50 -1.81
C SER A 263 -7.82 -8.82 -1.16
N GLY A 264 -6.99 -9.85 -1.32
CA GLY A 264 -7.33 -11.18 -0.82
C GLY A 264 -6.13 -11.97 -0.32
N VAL A 265 -6.41 -12.94 0.59
CA VAL A 265 -5.42 -13.85 1.15
C VAL A 265 -6.06 -15.20 1.47
N VAL A 266 -5.28 -16.29 1.38
CA VAL A 266 -5.74 -17.63 1.72
C VAL A 266 -5.17 -18.04 3.08
N GLY A 267 -6.05 -18.45 3.97
CA GLY A 267 -5.69 -18.98 5.28
C GLY A 267 -5.20 -20.43 5.23
N PRO A 268 -4.53 -20.91 6.29
CA PRO A 268 -3.96 -22.26 6.35
C PRO A 268 -4.97 -23.39 6.10
N ASP A 269 -6.24 -23.14 6.39
CA ASP A 269 -7.35 -24.08 6.17
C ASP A 269 -7.94 -24.03 4.75
N GLY A 270 -7.35 -23.23 3.85
CA GLY A 270 -7.82 -23.02 2.46
C GLY A 270 -8.98 -22.02 2.35
N THR A 271 -9.35 -21.34 3.44
CA THR A 271 -10.36 -20.27 3.40
C THR A 271 -9.77 -19.04 2.70
N LEU A 272 -10.43 -18.57 1.65
CA LEU A 272 -10.12 -17.31 0.99
C LEU A 272 -10.83 -16.17 1.69
N TYR A 273 -10.08 -15.18 2.17
CA TYR A 273 -10.55 -13.94 2.79
C TYR A 273 -10.34 -12.78 1.84
N VAL A 274 -11.35 -11.92 1.70
CA VAL A 274 -11.34 -10.81 0.73
C VAL A 274 -11.87 -9.54 1.36
N VAL A 275 -11.24 -8.41 1.01
CA VAL A 275 -11.69 -7.06 1.37
C VAL A 275 -11.69 -6.14 0.16
N TRP A 276 -12.44 -5.05 0.24
CA TRP A 276 -12.45 -3.88 -0.66
C TRP A 276 -13.05 -2.67 0.04
N ALA A 277 -12.97 -1.49 -0.56
CA ALA A 277 -13.67 -0.30 -0.10
C ALA A 277 -15.03 -0.15 -0.83
N ASP A 278 -16.06 0.36 -0.14
CA ASP A 278 -17.33 0.79 -0.75
C ASP A 278 -17.58 2.30 -0.60
N GLY A 279 -16.51 3.03 -0.27
CA GLY A 279 -16.51 4.45 0.02
C GLY A 279 -16.86 4.79 1.47
N ALA A 280 -17.68 4.00 2.14
CA ALA A 280 -18.07 4.23 3.53
C ALA A 280 -17.44 3.23 4.51
N HIS A 281 -17.09 2.05 4.01
CA HIS A 281 -16.59 0.96 4.84
C HIS A 281 -15.48 0.18 4.13
N VAL A 282 -14.61 -0.43 4.92
CA VAL A 282 -13.93 -1.64 4.50
C VAL A 282 -14.94 -2.78 4.54
N VAL A 283 -15.17 -3.40 3.39
CA VAL A 283 -16.09 -4.52 3.22
C VAL A 283 -15.31 -5.83 3.23
N PHE A 284 -15.87 -6.86 3.83
CA PHE A 284 -15.25 -8.18 3.99
C PHE A 284 -16.19 -9.29 3.54
N THR A 285 -15.63 -10.32 2.93
CA THR A 285 -16.27 -11.61 2.68
C THR A 285 -15.26 -12.75 2.71
N SER A 286 -15.73 -13.99 2.67
CA SER A 286 -14.88 -15.19 2.63
C SER A 286 -15.52 -16.32 1.84
N SER A 287 -14.66 -17.23 1.35
CA SER A 287 -15.04 -18.46 0.65
C SER A 287 -14.33 -19.66 1.27
N TRP A 288 -15.07 -20.73 1.54
CA TRP A 288 -14.55 -22.00 2.10
C TRP A 288 -14.48 -23.13 1.06
N ASP A 289 -14.88 -22.86 -0.17
CA ASP A 289 -15.03 -23.86 -1.24
C ASP A 289 -14.14 -23.57 -2.45
N GLY A 290 -13.01 -22.88 -2.22
CA GLY A 290 -12.04 -22.52 -3.25
C GLY A 290 -12.57 -21.48 -4.23
N GLY A 291 -13.32 -20.50 -3.75
CA GLY A 291 -13.85 -19.40 -4.55
C GLY A 291 -15.05 -19.77 -5.42
N ARG A 292 -15.76 -20.87 -5.13
CA ARG A 292 -17.01 -21.23 -5.85
C ARG A 292 -18.18 -20.40 -5.38
N THR A 293 -18.26 -20.20 -4.07
CA THR A 293 -19.27 -19.36 -3.41
C THR A 293 -18.65 -18.51 -2.32
N PHE A 294 -19.31 -17.41 -1.99
CA PHE A 294 -18.88 -16.49 -0.94
C PHE A 294 -20.00 -16.25 0.07
N ALA A 295 -19.62 -16.03 1.33
CA ALA A 295 -20.54 -15.50 2.32
C ALA A 295 -21.07 -14.11 1.89
N PRO A 296 -22.25 -13.68 2.34
CA PRO A 296 -22.70 -12.30 2.11
C PRO A 296 -21.65 -11.30 2.60
N SER A 297 -21.29 -10.35 1.74
CA SER A 297 -20.31 -9.31 2.09
C SER A 297 -20.90 -8.34 3.11
N ARG A 298 -20.05 -7.82 4.00
CA ARG A 298 -20.47 -6.90 5.09
C ARG A 298 -19.38 -5.85 5.35
N GLY A 299 -19.79 -4.65 5.71
CA GLY A 299 -18.89 -3.64 6.27
C GLY A 299 -18.33 -4.10 7.63
N ILE A 300 -17.02 -3.98 7.81
CA ILE A 300 -16.31 -4.39 9.03
C ILE A 300 -15.65 -3.22 9.75
N VAL A 301 -15.22 -2.20 9.02
CA VAL A 301 -14.60 -0.99 9.55
C VAL A 301 -15.20 0.21 8.83
N PRO A 302 -15.71 1.22 9.55
CA PRO A 302 -16.09 2.47 8.91
C PRO A 302 -14.85 3.28 8.50
N ILE A 303 -14.86 3.82 7.28
CA ILE A 303 -13.90 4.81 6.79
C ILE A 303 -14.40 6.19 7.21
N ALA A 304 -13.59 6.98 7.87
CA ALA A 304 -14.02 8.23 8.49
C ALA A 304 -13.15 9.43 8.04
N PRO A 305 -13.71 10.42 7.38
CA PRO A 305 -15.01 10.43 6.69
C PRO A 305 -15.01 9.46 5.50
N PRO A 306 -16.17 9.12 4.95
CA PRO A 306 -16.24 8.17 3.83
C PRO A 306 -15.55 8.67 2.55
N TYR A 307 -15.31 9.97 2.45
CA TYR A 307 -14.59 10.59 1.34
C TYR A 307 -13.56 11.54 1.89
N PHE A 308 -12.32 11.42 1.42
CA PHE A 308 -11.25 12.36 1.77
C PHE A 308 -10.37 12.62 0.54
N HIS A 309 -9.66 13.74 0.58
CA HIS A 309 -8.75 14.16 -0.46
C HIS A 309 -7.42 14.54 0.15
N ILE A 310 -6.33 14.16 -0.48
CA ILE A 310 -4.97 14.53 -0.09
C ILE A 310 -4.48 15.63 -1.04
N SER A 311 -4.00 16.73 -0.48
CA SER A 311 -3.48 17.85 -1.27
C SER A 311 -2.40 17.40 -2.25
N ASP A 312 -2.50 17.88 -3.49
CA ASP A 312 -1.54 17.60 -4.57
C ASP A 312 -1.38 16.11 -4.94
N VAL A 313 -2.34 15.26 -4.56
CA VAL A 313 -2.49 13.88 -5.04
C VAL A 313 -3.74 13.84 -5.93
N ASP A 314 -3.62 13.27 -7.13
CA ASP A 314 -4.67 13.27 -8.15
C ASP A 314 -5.98 12.66 -7.61
N ARG A 315 -5.88 11.48 -7.01
CA ARG A 315 -6.99 10.80 -6.31
C ARG A 315 -6.46 9.96 -5.15
N THR A 316 -7.34 9.69 -4.17
CA THR A 316 -6.98 8.94 -2.97
C THR A 316 -8.11 8.02 -2.59
N ASP A 317 -7.99 6.74 -2.95
CA ASP A 317 -9.07 5.77 -2.76
C ASP A 317 -8.98 4.99 -1.44
N GLY A 318 -7.86 5.12 -0.71
CA GLY A 318 -7.68 4.50 0.60
C GLY A 318 -7.87 2.98 0.64
N PHE A 319 -7.48 2.28 -0.42
CA PHE A 319 -7.72 0.85 -0.61
C PHE A 319 -7.27 0.02 0.60
N PRO A 320 -8.16 -0.82 1.17
CA PRO A 320 -7.77 -1.71 2.25
C PRO A 320 -6.93 -2.87 1.72
N VAL A 321 -5.98 -3.34 2.53
CA VAL A 321 -5.18 -4.52 2.22
C VAL A 321 -5.31 -5.54 3.35
N ILE A 322 -5.58 -6.81 3.00
CA ILE A 322 -5.62 -7.93 3.91
C ILE A 322 -4.43 -8.85 3.72
N SER A 323 -3.84 -9.30 4.82
CA SER A 323 -2.78 -10.31 4.85
C SER A 323 -2.98 -11.26 6.03
N ILE A 324 -2.15 -12.30 6.14
CA ILE A 324 -2.32 -13.32 7.19
C ILE A 324 -0.98 -13.80 7.73
N ASP A 325 -0.87 -13.95 9.05
CA ASP A 325 0.15 -14.83 9.66
C ASP A 325 -0.42 -16.26 9.72
N PRO A 326 0.08 -17.18 8.89
CA PRO A 326 -0.45 -18.54 8.84
C PRO A 326 -0.19 -19.35 10.12
N ARG A 327 0.69 -18.88 11.01
CA ARG A 327 1.10 -19.56 12.24
C ARG A 327 0.20 -19.20 13.43
N GLY A 328 -0.54 -18.10 13.35
CA GLY A 328 -1.43 -17.59 14.41
C GLY A 328 -2.82 -18.21 14.38
N GLY A 329 -3.71 -17.72 15.25
CA GLY A 329 -5.16 -17.93 15.15
C GLY A 329 -5.65 -19.37 15.30
N ASN A 330 -5.07 -20.18 16.17
CA ASN A 330 -5.51 -21.56 16.44
C ASN A 330 -5.65 -22.42 15.15
N GLY A 331 -4.72 -22.29 14.21
CA GLY A 331 -4.70 -23.03 12.95
C GLY A 331 -5.53 -22.40 11.83
N ALA A 332 -6.22 -21.31 12.07
CA ALA A 332 -6.94 -20.55 11.05
C ALA A 332 -6.13 -19.38 10.46
N GLY A 333 -4.99 -19.04 11.08
CA GLY A 333 -4.20 -17.87 10.82
C GLY A 333 -4.70 -16.62 11.56
N LEU A 334 -3.81 -15.65 11.76
CA LEU A 334 -4.15 -14.32 12.26
C LEU A 334 -4.27 -13.36 11.08
N LEU A 335 -5.47 -12.85 10.83
CA LEU A 335 -5.70 -11.87 9.77
C LEU A 335 -5.23 -10.49 10.22
N TYR A 336 -4.63 -9.75 9.29
CA TYR A 336 -4.28 -8.35 9.42
C TYR A 336 -5.01 -7.58 8.32
N LEU A 337 -5.60 -6.47 8.69
CA LEU A 337 -6.26 -5.52 7.81
C LEU A 337 -5.60 -4.16 7.98
N THR A 338 -5.26 -3.49 6.89
CA THR A 338 -4.80 -2.09 6.90
C THR A 338 -5.64 -1.23 5.97
N TRP A 339 -5.81 0.03 6.33
CA TRP A 339 -6.48 1.07 5.54
C TRP A 339 -5.95 2.43 5.97
N SER A 340 -6.29 3.49 5.23
CA SER A 340 -6.06 4.86 5.68
C SER A 340 -7.38 5.63 5.70
N ASP A 341 -7.52 6.55 6.65
CA ASP A 341 -8.63 7.50 6.72
C ASP A 341 -8.28 8.76 7.53
N TYR A 342 -9.20 9.70 7.56
CA TYR A 342 -9.01 11.05 8.11
C TYR A 342 -9.58 11.22 9.55
N ARG A 343 -9.74 10.13 10.31
CA ARG A 343 -10.43 10.17 11.63
C ARG A 343 -9.74 11.04 12.68
N ASN A 344 -8.45 11.30 12.53
CA ASN A 344 -7.65 12.10 13.46
C ASN A 344 -7.41 13.53 12.97
N GLY A 345 -8.07 14.00 11.88
CA GLY A 345 -7.95 15.35 11.35
C GLY A 345 -6.85 15.52 10.29
N ASP A 346 -6.14 14.47 10.00
CA ASP A 346 -5.18 14.20 8.92
C ASP A 346 -5.32 12.74 8.50
N VAL A 347 -4.73 12.37 7.37
CA VAL A 347 -4.80 10.98 6.89
C VAL A 347 -3.76 10.15 7.59
N ASP A 348 -4.19 9.18 8.38
CA ASP A 348 -3.35 8.20 9.07
C ASP A 348 -3.53 6.79 8.48
N VAL A 349 -2.51 5.95 8.65
CA VAL A 349 -2.57 4.51 8.36
C VAL A 349 -2.96 3.74 9.61
N PHE A 350 -3.96 2.85 9.46
CA PHE A 350 -4.47 2.01 10.54
C PHE A 350 -4.28 0.54 10.25
N CYS A 351 -4.22 -0.25 11.32
CA CYS A 351 -4.21 -1.70 11.29
C CYS A 351 -5.21 -2.26 12.31
N SER A 352 -5.85 -3.38 11.95
CA SER A 352 -6.70 -4.18 12.83
C SER A 352 -6.45 -5.66 12.56
N THR A 353 -6.65 -6.50 13.56
CA THR A 353 -6.42 -7.95 13.43
C THR A 353 -7.66 -8.76 13.79
N SER A 354 -7.73 -9.98 13.25
CA SER A 354 -8.79 -10.94 13.58
C SER A 354 -8.20 -12.35 13.74
N ALA A 355 -8.46 -12.96 14.91
CA ALA A 355 -8.05 -14.33 15.23
C ALA A 355 -9.20 -15.36 15.05
N ASP A 356 -10.37 -14.93 14.59
CA ASP A 356 -11.58 -15.71 14.50
C ASP A 356 -12.19 -15.79 13.09
N ARG A 357 -11.32 -15.77 12.06
CA ARG A 357 -11.69 -15.82 10.64
C ARG A 357 -12.48 -14.59 10.16
N GLY A 358 -12.14 -13.42 10.68
CA GLY A 358 -12.79 -12.17 10.31
C GLY A 358 -14.17 -11.96 10.95
N ARG A 359 -14.59 -12.76 11.93
CA ARG A 359 -15.87 -12.55 12.63
C ARG A 359 -15.86 -11.29 13.46
N THR A 360 -14.79 -11.11 14.23
CA THR A 360 -14.50 -9.90 15.01
C THR A 360 -13.14 -9.34 14.70
N TRP A 361 -12.98 -8.04 14.90
CA TRP A 361 -11.75 -7.29 14.62
C TRP A 361 -11.35 -6.49 15.85
N THR A 362 -10.04 -6.40 16.11
CA THR A 362 -9.53 -5.57 17.20
C THR A 362 -9.80 -4.08 16.93
N PRO A 363 -9.83 -3.22 17.96
CA PRO A 363 -9.78 -1.79 17.74
C PRO A 363 -8.62 -1.39 16.81
N ALA A 364 -8.83 -0.36 15.98
CA ALA A 364 -7.82 0.16 15.09
C ALA A 364 -6.58 0.63 15.86
N VAL A 365 -5.41 0.19 15.42
CA VAL A 365 -4.11 0.67 15.89
C VAL A 365 -3.55 1.59 14.81
N ARG A 366 -3.11 2.79 15.17
CA ARG A 366 -2.39 3.71 14.27
C ARG A 366 -1.00 3.15 13.99
N VAL A 367 -0.62 3.08 12.73
CA VAL A 367 0.63 2.46 12.27
C VAL A 367 1.76 3.48 12.21
N ASN A 368 1.49 4.68 11.69
CA ASN A 368 2.45 5.77 11.63
C ASN A 368 2.71 6.37 13.02
N SER A 369 3.95 6.80 13.26
CA SER A 369 4.47 7.16 14.60
C SER A 369 4.67 8.66 14.82
N ASP A 370 4.29 9.51 13.86
CA ASP A 370 4.25 10.97 14.02
C ASP A 370 3.19 11.39 15.06
N PRO A 371 3.19 12.62 15.56
CA PRO A 371 2.18 13.09 16.51
C PRO A 371 0.78 13.06 15.92
N ILE A 372 -0.23 12.69 16.70
CA ILE A 372 -1.64 12.75 16.29
C ILE A 372 -2.04 14.23 16.12
N HIS A 373 -2.77 14.55 15.05
CA HIS A 373 -3.24 15.91 14.70
C HIS A 373 -2.10 16.88 14.34
N ASP A 374 -1.01 16.41 13.77
CA ASP A 374 0.08 17.28 13.33
C ASP A 374 -0.16 17.85 11.92
N GLY A 375 -1.19 17.38 11.22
CA GLY A 375 -1.60 17.82 9.88
C GLY A 375 -0.80 17.18 8.75
N ALA A 376 0.01 16.16 9.05
CA ALA A 376 0.78 15.43 8.05
C ALA A 376 0.02 14.18 7.56
N ASP A 377 -0.14 14.01 6.26
CA ASP A 377 -0.86 12.87 5.68
C ASP A 377 0.05 11.66 5.45
N GLN A 378 -0.48 10.46 5.76
CA GLN A 378 0.13 9.16 5.42
C GLN A 378 -0.86 8.35 4.56
N PHE A 379 -0.41 7.87 3.39
CA PHE A 379 -1.32 7.31 2.40
C PHE A 379 -0.67 6.24 1.52
N PHE A 380 -1.50 5.55 0.73
CA PHE A 380 -1.15 4.45 -0.18
C PHE A 380 -0.39 3.33 0.53
N GLN A 381 -0.89 2.95 1.70
CA GLN A 381 -0.34 1.85 2.46
C GLN A 381 -0.53 0.50 1.76
N TRP A 382 0.48 -0.36 1.82
CA TRP A 382 0.40 -1.75 1.41
C TRP A 382 1.00 -2.66 2.48
N LEU A 383 0.41 -3.84 2.68
CA LEU A 383 0.71 -4.76 3.77
C LEU A 383 1.20 -6.12 3.24
N ALA A 384 2.25 -6.65 3.84
CA ALA A 384 2.64 -8.04 3.72
C ALA A 384 3.04 -8.61 5.09
N VAL A 385 2.46 -9.73 5.46
CA VAL A 385 2.93 -10.52 6.60
C VAL A 385 3.96 -11.54 6.10
N ASP A 386 5.10 -11.59 6.76
CA ASP A 386 6.14 -12.56 6.48
C ASP A 386 5.70 -13.95 6.97
N PRO A 387 5.50 -14.93 6.08
CA PRO A 387 4.97 -16.24 6.46
C PRO A 387 5.92 -17.07 7.33
N VAL A 388 7.20 -16.71 7.39
CA VAL A 388 8.22 -17.39 8.18
C VAL A 388 8.35 -16.78 9.57
N THR A 389 8.40 -15.45 9.66
CA THR A 389 8.61 -14.75 10.95
C THR A 389 7.30 -14.30 11.59
N GLY A 390 6.22 -14.14 10.82
CA GLY A 390 4.92 -13.59 11.22
C GLY A 390 4.91 -12.07 11.41
N ALA A 391 6.01 -11.42 11.09
CA ALA A 391 6.06 -9.97 11.18
C ALA A 391 5.19 -9.31 10.11
N ALA A 392 4.34 -8.39 10.51
CA ALA A 392 3.58 -7.52 9.61
C ALA A 392 4.48 -6.36 9.16
N ASN A 393 4.53 -6.12 7.84
CA ASN A 393 5.33 -5.07 7.24
C ASN A 393 4.43 -4.22 6.34
N LEU A 394 4.50 -2.90 6.49
CA LEU A 394 3.74 -1.95 5.69
C LEU A 394 4.69 -0.94 5.04
N VAL A 395 4.39 -0.57 3.80
CA VAL A 395 5.01 0.57 3.12
C VAL A 395 3.93 1.61 2.90
N PHE A 396 4.27 2.89 3.06
CA PHE A 396 3.36 4.01 2.78
C PHE A 396 4.14 5.31 2.53
N TYR A 397 3.50 6.28 1.91
CA TYR A 397 3.98 7.65 1.80
C TYR A 397 3.68 8.40 3.09
N ASP A 398 4.60 9.27 3.50
CA ASP A 398 4.56 9.97 4.79
C ASP A 398 5.06 11.40 4.64
N ARG A 399 4.26 12.36 5.05
CA ARG A 399 4.52 13.79 4.95
C ARG A 399 4.96 14.46 6.26
N ARG A 400 5.28 13.68 7.30
CA ARG A 400 5.63 14.18 8.65
C ARG A 400 6.73 15.22 8.71
N ASP A 401 7.62 15.25 7.72
CA ASP A 401 8.77 16.18 7.68
C ASP A 401 8.51 17.40 6.78
N ASP A 402 7.30 17.58 6.27
CA ASP A 402 6.92 18.69 5.39
C ASP A 402 5.77 19.52 5.98
N ALA A 403 6.10 20.69 6.54
CA ALA A 403 5.12 21.59 7.17
C ALA A 403 4.02 22.09 6.23
N GLU A 404 4.21 21.99 4.91
CA GLU A 404 3.20 22.35 3.90
C GLU A 404 2.33 21.15 3.51
N ASN A 405 2.59 19.96 4.07
CA ASN A 405 1.89 18.71 3.80
C ASN A 405 1.77 18.39 2.29
N ARG A 406 2.88 18.52 1.54
CA ARG A 406 2.95 18.32 0.09
C ARG A 406 3.94 17.25 -0.33
N ARG A 407 5.14 17.28 0.28
CA ARG A 407 6.23 16.36 -0.06
C ARG A 407 6.24 15.16 0.85
N ALA A 408 6.33 13.99 0.24
CA ALA A 408 6.35 12.73 0.94
C ALA A 408 7.72 12.06 0.94
N VAL A 409 8.02 11.37 2.01
CA VAL A 409 9.04 10.33 2.09
C VAL A 409 8.37 8.95 2.08
N VAL A 410 9.17 7.88 2.06
CA VAL A 410 8.64 6.52 2.10
C VAL A 410 9.05 5.84 3.40
N VAL A 411 8.06 5.34 4.11
CA VAL A 411 8.23 4.69 5.41
C VAL A 411 7.93 3.19 5.30
N LEU A 412 8.76 2.39 5.98
CA LEU A 412 8.49 1.00 6.33
C LEU A 412 8.04 0.95 7.78
N ALA A 413 6.83 0.46 8.05
CA ALA A 413 6.39 0.13 9.39
C ALA A 413 6.42 -1.38 9.59
N ARG A 414 6.88 -1.84 10.77
CA ARG A 414 7.01 -3.26 11.10
C ARG A 414 6.47 -3.57 12.49
N SER A 415 5.64 -4.60 12.58
CA SER A 415 5.16 -5.16 13.84
C SER A 415 5.62 -6.62 13.99
N THR A 416 6.09 -6.97 15.18
CA THR A 416 6.44 -8.35 15.58
C THR A 416 5.59 -8.85 16.75
N ASP A 417 4.62 -8.07 17.18
CA ASP A 417 3.75 -8.31 18.33
C ASP A 417 2.26 -8.44 17.94
N HIS A 418 2.02 -9.03 16.77
CA HIS A 418 0.67 -9.27 16.24
C HIS A 418 -0.15 -7.99 15.93
N GLY A 419 0.53 -6.90 15.56
CA GLY A 419 -0.10 -5.65 15.17
C GLY A 419 -0.50 -4.74 16.33
N HIS A 420 0.02 -5.00 17.54
CA HIS A 420 -0.23 -4.14 18.70
C HIS A 420 0.61 -2.86 18.67
N THR A 421 1.85 -2.95 18.16
CA THR A 421 2.74 -1.79 17.97
C THR A 421 3.50 -1.90 16.64
N PHE A 422 3.96 -0.76 16.14
CA PHE A 422 4.72 -0.67 14.90
C PHE A 422 5.98 0.17 15.06
N ASP A 423 7.14 -0.41 14.76
CA ASP A 423 8.37 0.34 14.57
C ASP A 423 8.37 0.95 13.16
N ASN A 424 8.65 2.26 13.06
CA ASN A 424 8.71 2.98 11.80
C ASN A 424 10.16 3.25 11.39
N TYR A 425 10.46 3.01 10.12
CA TYR A 425 11.78 3.17 9.51
C TYR A 425 11.70 4.06 8.28
N LEU A 426 12.65 4.97 8.11
CA LEU A 426 12.76 5.79 6.92
C LEU A 426 13.44 5.00 5.80
N TRP A 427 12.67 4.57 4.80
CA TRP A 427 13.24 3.87 3.65
C TRP A 427 13.91 4.83 2.68
N MET A 428 13.28 5.98 2.44
CA MET A 428 13.83 7.02 1.59
C MET A 428 13.68 8.39 2.26
N GLY A 429 14.80 9.07 2.45
CA GLY A 429 14.87 10.35 3.16
C GLY A 429 14.85 11.59 2.27
N GLU A 430 14.90 11.45 0.93
CA GLU A 430 14.75 12.58 0.00
C GLU A 430 13.26 12.78 -0.32
N PRO A 431 12.61 13.85 0.20
CA PRO A 431 11.20 14.08 -0.06
C PRO A 431 10.93 14.38 -1.54
N PHE A 432 9.87 13.84 -2.09
CA PHE A 432 9.37 14.15 -3.42
C PHE A 432 7.97 14.75 -3.37
N ASP A 433 7.63 15.58 -4.36
CA ASP A 433 6.32 16.20 -4.54
C ASP A 433 5.59 15.46 -5.68
N SER A 434 4.32 15.12 -5.50
CA SER A 434 3.49 14.52 -6.54
C SER A 434 2.99 15.54 -7.57
N ASN A 435 2.98 16.84 -7.24
CA ASN A 435 2.59 17.97 -8.11
C ASN A 435 1.27 17.79 -8.86
N ASN A 436 0.28 17.15 -8.26
CA ASN A 436 -0.96 16.69 -8.88
C ASN A 436 -0.76 15.73 -10.06
N ASP A 437 0.41 15.10 -10.17
CA ASP A 437 0.61 14.04 -11.14
C ASP A 437 0.08 12.73 -10.60
N PHE A 438 -0.41 11.91 -11.50
CA PHE A 438 -0.83 10.56 -11.15
C PHE A 438 0.39 9.69 -10.85
N ILE A 439 0.67 9.48 -9.58
CA ILE A 439 1.73 8.59 -9.09
C ILE A 439 1.25 7.15 -8.88
N GLY A 440 0.01 6.85 -9.27
CA GLY A 440 -0.72 5.61 -9.00
C GLY A 440 -1.57 5.73 -7.74
N ASP A 441 -2.37 4.69 -7.48
CA ASP A 441 -3.29 4.60 -6.34
C ASP A 441 -2.74 3.73 -5.21
N TYR A 442 -1.59 3.09 -5.43
CA TYR A 442 -1.03 2.13 -4.49
C TYR A 442 0.48 1.96 -4.61
N THR A 443 1.06 1.45 -3.53
CA THR A 443 2.41 0.92 -3.43
C THR A 443 2.38 -0.60 -3.43
N GLY A 444 3.51 -1.27 -3.17
CA GLY A 444 3.55 -2.72 -3.02
C GLY A 444 4.64 -3.17 -2.04
N ILE A 445 4.41 -4.27 -1.34
CA ILE A 445 5.39 -4.85 -0.42
C ILE A 445 5.29 -6.38 -0.43
N ALA A 446 6.42 -7.05 -0.26
CA ALA A 446 6.51 -8.48 -0.04
C ALA A 446 7.58 -8.79 1.02
N ALA A 447 7.36 -9.82 1.83
CA ALA A 447 8.27 -10.21 2.89
C ALA A 447 8.43 -11.73 2.96
N TYR A 448 9.63 -12.21 3.25
CA TYR A 448 9.93 -13.63 3.44
C TYR A 448 11.21 -13.82 4.24
N GLY A 449 11.12 -14.51 5.38
CA GLY A 449 12.27 -14.90 6.20
C GLY A 449 13.08 -13.72 6.77
N GLY A 450 12.41 -12.62 7.11
CA GLY A 450 13.02 -11.39 7.61
C GLY A 450 13.43 -10.40 6.52
N ARG A 451 13.46 -10.81 5.24
CA ARG A 451 13.76 -9.90 4.13
C ARG A 451 12.49 -9.27 3.58
N VAL A 452 12.52 -7.95 3.39
CA VAL A 452 11.37 -7.14 2.97
C VAL A 452 11.73 -6.36 1.70
N TYR A 453 10.82 -6.36 0.74
CA TYR A 453 10.91 -5.58 -0.50
C TYR A 453 9.69 -4.67 -0.61
N GLY A 454 9.88 -3.36 -0.55
CA GLY A 454 8.84 -2.36 -0.80
C GLY A 454 9.05 -1.72 -2.18
N VAL A 455 7.97 -1.46 -2.89
CA VAL A 455 8.01 -0.79 -4.19
C VAL A 455 7.04 0.38 -4.21
N TRP A 456 7.48 1.49 -4.80
CA TRP A 456 6.71 2.72 -4.86
C TRP A 456 7.05 3.53 -6.10
N THR A 457 6.24 4.55 -6.36
CA THR A 457 6.42 5.52 -7.44
C THR A 457 6.92 6.85 -6.88
N GLU A 458 7.83 7.50 -7.57
CA GLU A 458 8.27 8.88 -7.28
C GLU A 458 8.20 9.73 -8.54
N GLU A 459 7.87 10.99 -8.39
CA GLU A 459 8.11 11.96 -9.47
C GLU A 459 9.61 12.27 -9.58
N ARG A 460 10.10 12.47 -10.80
CA ARG A 460 11.47 12.95 -11.03
C ARG A 460 11.50 14.47 -11.02
N PRO A 461 12.45 15.10 -10.32
CA PRO A 461 12.67 16.53 -10.41
C PRO A 461 12.87 16.97 -11.88
N ARG A 462 12.21 18.04 -12.28
CA ARG A 462 12.40 18.65 -13.60
C ARG A 462 13.86 19.08 -13.75
N SER A 463 14.57 18.57 -14.74
CA SER A 463 15.85 19.16 -15.10
C SER A 463 15.59 20.58 -15.65
N SER A 464 16.34 21.57 -15.18
CA SER A 464 16.24 22.99 -15.54
C SER A 464 16.42 23.33 -17.05
N ARG A 465 16.48 22.32 -17.92
CA ARG A 465 16.67 22.45 -19.38
C ARG A 465 15.44 22.16 -20.22
N HIS A 466 14.22 22.13 -19.66
CA HIS A 466 13.03 21.86 -20.46
C HIS A 466 12.35 23.17 -20.85
N GLN A 467 12.12 23.31 -22.17
CA GLN A 467 11.36 24.40 -22.77
C GLN A 467 9.91 24.35 -22.24
N ALA A 468 9.39 25.53 -21.89
CA ALA A 468 7.99 25.71 -21.58
C ALA A 468 7.12 25.14 -22.73
N GLY A 469 6.27 24.15 -22.44
CA GLY A 469 5.32 23.57 -23.40
C GLY A 469 5.38 22.05 -23.54
N SER A 470 6.23 21.32 -22.83
CA SER A 470 6.20 19.86 -22.82
C SER A 470 5.53 19.36 -21.53
N PRO A 471 4.34 18.72 -21.60
CA PRO A 471 3.65 18.15 -20.44
C PRO A 471 4.19 16.73 -20.15
N LEU A 472 5.50 16.58 -20.00
CA LEU A 472 6.09 15.27 -19.73
C LEU A 472 6.59 15.25 -18.29
N HIS A 473 5.67 15.01 -17.38
CA HIS A 473 5.97 14.50 -16.06
C HIS A 473 6.61 13.12 -16.21
N HIS A 474 7.64 12.85 -15.43
CA HIS A 474 8.33 11.58 -15.48
C HIS A 474 8.31 10.98 -14.09
N THR A 475 7.69 9.83 -13.98
CA THR A 475 7.73 9.04 -12.76
C THR A 475 8.81 7.96 -12.83
N VAL A 476 9.23 7.47 -11.69
CA VAL A 476 10.15 6.34 -11.55
C VAL A 476 9.60 5.36 -10.52
N VAL A 477 9.83 4.08 -10.77
CA VAL A 477 9.57 3.04 -9.78
C VAL A 477 10.86 2.73 -9.03
N ARG A 478 10.78 2.85 -7.70
CA ARG A 478 11.84 2.48 -6.76
C ARG A 478 11.51 1.18 -6.07
N LEU A 479 12.56 0.54 -5.61
CA LEU A 479 12.48 -0.63 -4.74
C LEU A 479 13.37 -0.39 -3.51
N GLY A 480 12.79 -0.51 -2.33
CA GLY A 480 13.50 -0.59 -1.07
C GLY A 480 13.70 -2.05 -0.66
N ILE A 481 14.88 -2.38 -0.16
CA ILE A 481 15.20 -3.68 0.46
C ILE A 481 15.54 -3.41 1.92
N ALA A 482 14.99 -4.23 2.83
CA ALA A 482 15.37 -4.28 4.23
C ALA A 482 15.65 -5.73 4.62
N ASP A 483 16.57 -5.95 5.57
CA ASP A 483 16.96 -7.27 6.01
C ASP A 483 16.99 -7.34 7.55
N PHE A 484 15.97 -7.97 8.10
CA PHE A 484 15.82 -8.20 9.55
C PHE A 484 16.28 -9.60 9.97
N ALA A 485 16.74 -10.44 9.04
CA ALA A 485 17.20 -11.79 9.37
C ALA A 485 18.47 -11.77 10.22
N ASP A 486 19.39 -10.84 9.95
CA ASP A 486 20.67 -10.69 10.66
C ASP A 486 20.55 -9.90 11.98
N ALA A 487 19.45 -9.17 12.20
CA ALA A 487 19.26 -8.37 13.42
C ALA A 487 18.97 -9.22 14.68
N GLY A 488 18.63 -10.50 14.53
CA GLY A 488 18.34 -11.45 15.62
C GLY A 488 19.54 -12.27 16.12
N SER A 489 20.72 -12.16 15.50
CA SER A 489 21.89 -13.00 15.84
C SER A 489 22.90 -12.33 16.79
N SER A 490 22.58 -11.17 17.37
CA SER A 490 23.45 -10.44 18.32
C SER A 490 22.86 -10.36 19.72
N HIS A 491 22.49 -11.53 20.29
CA HIS A 491 22.23 -11.68 21.73
C HIS A 491 22.91 -12.91 22.30
#